data_9a09aeaa37e337fb0a3e0994d1a36d17
#
_entry.id   9a09aeaa37e337fb0a3e0994d1a36d17
#
_cell.length_a   1.000
_cell.length_b   1.000
_cell.length_c   1.000
_cell.angle_alpha   90.00
_cell.angle_beta   90.00
_cell.angle_gamma   90.00
#
_symmetry.space_group_name_H-M   'P 1'
#
loop_
_entity.id
_entity.type
_entity.pdbx_description
1 polymer ?
#
loop_
_entity_poly.entity_id
_entity_poly.type
_entity_poly.pdbx_seq_one_letter_code
_entity_poly.pdbx_strand_id
1 'polypeptide(L)'
;MRTVEEFIAIVEEENKKHNEKLLNMSPAMLIDRAWEIAKWQAIYEYIEGKVIPYLEEGESGFEEFLTLEVDNPITAVYEYEIEYDEPQWTTWDNLDDVVREMFRAIKNQNN
;
A
#
# COMPACT_ATOMS: atom_id res chain seq x y z
N MET A 1 18.44 -3.35 6.20
CA MET A 1 17.19 -2.60 6.51
C MET A 1 17.11 -1.35 5.64
N ARG A 2 15.93 -1.07 5.12
CA ARG A 2 15.66 0.08 4.26
C ARG A 2 15.58 1.36 5.09
N THR A 3 16.00 2.50 4.54
CA THR A 3 15.79 3.79 5.20
C THR A 3 14.41 4.33 4.87
N VAL A 4 13.96 5.33 5.65
CA VAL A 4 12.68 6.00 5.38
C VAL A 4 12.69 6.65 4.00
N GLU A 5 13.80 7.30 3.64
CA GLU A 5 13.94 7.95 2.33
C GLU A 5 13.85 6.96 1.18
N GLU A 6 14.45 5.78 1.35
CA GLU A 6 14.35 4.72 0.35
C GLU A 6 12.92 4.22 0.22
N PHE A 7 12.22 4.07 1.35
CA PHE A 7 10.81 3.68 1.34
C PHE A 7 9.94 4.69 0.61
N ILE A 8 10.13 5.98 0.91
CA ILE A 8 9.38 7.05 0.23
C ILE A 8 9.61 7.00 -1.27
N ALA A 9 10.86 6.85 -1.70
CA ALA A 9 11.19 6.77 -3.13
C ALA A 9 10.51 5.57 -3.81
N ILE A 10 10.46 4.43 -3.14
CA ILE A 10 9.80 3.23 -3.66
C ILE A 10 8.29 3.43 -3.81
N VAL A 11 7.65 4.03 -2.81
CA VAL A 11 6.22 4.33 -2.84
C VAL A 11 5.90 5.27 -4.01
N GLU A 12 6.67 6.35 -4.16
CA GLU A 12 6.46 7.32 -5.22
C GLU A 12 6.65 6.70 -6.62
N GLU A 13 7.68 5.89 -6.79
CA GLU A 13 7.95 5.21 -8.06
C GLU A 13 6.84 4.21 -8.39
N GLU A 14 6.37 3.46 -7.40
CA GLU A 14 5.28 2.52 -7.59
C GLU A 14 4.00 3.24 -8.03
N ASN A 15 3.67 4.34 -7.37
CA ASN A 15 2.48 5.13 -7.72
C ASN A 15 2.61 5.77 -9.10
N LYS A 16 3.81 6.24 -9.45
CA LYS A 16 4.08 6.81 -10.77
C LYS A 16 3.83 5.79 -11.88
N LYS A 17 4.34 4.57 -11.71
CA LYS A 17 4.15 3.49 -12.68
C LYS A 17 2.68 3.12 -12.83
N HIS A 18 1.95 3.10 -11.72
CA HIS A 18 0.51 2.84 -11.74
C HIS A 18 -0.22 3.91 -12.55
N ASN A 19 0.07 5.17 -12.30
CA ASN A 19 -0.55 6.28 -13.02
C ASN A 19 -0.22 6.26 -14.52
N GLU A 20 1.00 5.89 -14.88
CA GLU A 20 1.38 5.73 -16.29
C GLU A 20 0.54 4.66 -16.99
N LYS A 21 0.26 3.55 -16.30
CA LYS A 21 -0.62 2.51 -16.83
C LYS A 21 -2.04 3.03 -17.04
N LEU A 22 -2.56 3.83 -16.10
CA LEU A 22 -3.89 4.41 -16.24
C LEU A 22 -3.99 5.32 -17.47
N LEU A 23 -2.94 6.11 -17.72
CA LEU A 23 -2.91 7.02 -18.87
C LEU A 23 -2.97 6.29 -20.21
N ASN A 24 -2.58 5.03 -20.24
CA ASN A 24 -2.58 4.20 -21.44
C ASN A 24 -3.87 3.37 -21.59
N MET A 25 -4.80 3.48 -20.64
CA MET A 25 -6.07 2.75 -20.71
C MET A 25 -7.12 3.55 -21.46
N SER A 26 -8.02 2.83 -22.15
CA SER A 26 -9.16 3.47 -22.80
C SER A 26 -10.16 3.95 -21.75
N PRO A 27 -11.04 4.93 -22.08
CA PRO A 27 -12.09 5.37 -21.15
C PRO A 27 -12.97 4.22 -20.68
N ALA A 28 -13.28 3.26 -21.54
CA ALA A 28 -14.10 2.10 -21.16
C ALA A 28 -13.39 1.24 -20.09
N MET A 29 -12.08 1.01 -20.26
CA MET A 29 -11.30 0.26 -19.28
C MET A 29 -11.22 1.00 -17.93
N LEU A 30 -11.08 2.32 -17.97
CA LEU A 30 -11.04 3.12 -16.75
C LEU A 30 -12.36 3.05 -15.99
N ILE A 31 -13.48 3.07 -16.70
CA ILE A 31 -14.80 2.94 -16.08
C ILE A 31 -14.96 1.56 -15.44
N ASP A 32 -14.57 0.50 -16.15
CA ASP A 32 -14.66 -0.87 -15.64
C ASP A 32 -13.81 -1.08 -14.38
N ARG A 33 -12.69 -0.36 -14.27
CA ARG A 33 -11.76 -0.49 -13.16
C ARG A 33 -11.83 0.64 -12.15
N ALA A 34 -12.85 1.48 -12.25
CA ALA A 34 -12.97 2.67 -11.39
C ALA A 34 -12.87 2.34 -9.90
N TRP A 35 -13.49 1.23 -9.47
CA TRP A 35 -13.47 0.80 -8.07
C TRP A 35 -12.06 0.39 -7.63
N GLU A 36 -11.35 -0.36 -8.47
CA GLU A 36 -9.97 -0.78 -8.19
C GLU A 36 -9.02 0.41 -8.13
N ILE A 37 -9.23 1.37 -9.04
CA ILE A 37 -8.43 2.61 -9.08
C ILE A 37 -8.65 3.42 -7.80
N ALA A 38 -9.90 3.56 -7.36
CA ALA A 38 -10.24 4.27 -6.14
C ALA A 38 -9.61 3.61 -4.91
N LYS A 39 -9.60 2.29 -4.87
CA LYS A 39 -9.00 1.52 -3.78
C LYS A 39 -7.49 1.73 -3.72
N TRP A 40 -6.82 1.68 -4.88
CA TRP A 40 -5.39 1.97 -4.95
C TRP A 40 -5.08 3.35 -4.41
N GLN A 41 -5.86 4.34 -4.84
CA GLN A 41 -5.67 5.73 -4.41
C GLN A 41 -5.84 5.87 -2.89
N ALA A 42 -6.82 5.20 -2.32
CA ALA A 42 -7.04 5.22 -0.87
C ALA A 42 -5.85 4.64 -0.11
N ILE A 43 -5.27 3.55 -0.62
CA ILE A 43 -4.08 2.92 -0.01
C ILE A 43 -2.88 3.85 -0.12
N TYR A 44 -2.68 4.46 -1.29
CA TYR A 44 -1.58 5.42 -1.49
C TYR A 44 -1.71 6.60 -0.52
N GLU A 45 -2.90 7.17 -0.38
CA GLU A 45 -3.15 8.28 0.54
C GLU A 45 -2.91 7.88 2.00
N TYR A 46 -3.27 6.66 2.36
CA TYR A 46 -3.00 6.12 3.69
C TYR A 46 -1.49 6.03 3.95
N ILE A 47 -0.74 5.49 3.01
CA ILE A 47 0.72 5.39 3.16
C ILE A 47 1.36 6.76 3.26
N GLU A 48 0.97 7.69 2.39
CA GLU A 48 1.49 9.06 2.41
C GLU A 48 1.08 9.85 3.65
N GLY A 49 -0.15 9.70 4.10
CA GLY A 49 -0.72 10.50 5.18
C GLY A 49 -0.52 9.94 6.58
N LYS A 50 -0.27 8.64 6.71
CA LYS A 50 -0.12 8.01 8.01
C LYS A 50 1.18 7.23 8.15
N VAL A 51 1.46 6.30 7.25
CA VAL A 51 2.63 5.41 7.36
C VAL A 51 3.92 6.21 7.33
N ILE A 52 4.10 7.04 6.31
CA ILE A 52 5.33 7.82 6.15
C ILE A 52 5.55 8.79 7.32
N PRO A 53 4.54 9.60 7.75
CA PRO A 53 4.73 10.45 8.92
C PRO A 53 5.11 9.69 10.19
N TYR A 54 4.53 8.52 10.43
CA TYR A 54 4.90 7.68 11.58
C TYR A 54 6.36 7.23 11.49
N LEU A 55 6.80 6.82 10.30
CA LEU A 55 8.18 6.39 10.09
C LEU A 55 9.16 7.56 10.25
N GLU A 56 8.80 8.74 9.76
CA GLU A 56 9.65 9.93 9.87
C GLU A 56 9.81 10.38 11.33
N GLU A 57 8.76 10.22 12.13
CA GLU A 57 8.77 10.62 13.53
C GLU A 57 9.31 9.51 14.46
N GLY A 58 9.62 8.35 13.90
CA GLY A 58 10.13 7.22 14.68
C GLY A 58 9.08 6.56 15.56
N GLU A 59 7.79 6.73 15.23
CA GLU A 59 6.72 6.09 15.99
C GLU A 59 6.59 4.61 15.60
N SER A 60 6.18 3.79 16.56
CA SER A 60 6.03 2.35 16.35
C SER A 60 4.78 2.02 15.55
N GLY A 61 4.82 0.88 14.87
CA GLY A 61 3.67 0.32 14.17
C GLY A 61 3.91 0.02 12.70
N PHE A 62 4.82 0.72 12.04
CA PHE A 62 5.05 0.57 10.60
C PHE A 62 6.51 0.25 10.23
N GLU A 63 7.37 0.06 11.21
CA GLU A 63 8.79 -0.19 10.98
C GLU A 63 9.06 -1.46 10.17
N GLU A 64 8.12 -2.41 10.14
CA GLU A 64 8.25 -3.63 9.34
C GLU A 64 8.26 -3.35 7.84
N PHE A 65 7.71 -2.22 7.39
CA PHE A 65 7.89 -1.82 5.98
C PHE A 65 9.36 -1.63 5.64
N LEU A 66 10.16 -1.22 6.61
CA LEU A 66 11.60 -1.02 6.44
C LEU A 66 12.38 -2.32 6.67
N THR A 67 12.07 -3.04 7.75
CA THR A 67 12.81 -4.25 8.13
C THR A 67 12.52 -5.42 7.21
N LEU A 68 11.29 -5.57 6.74
CA LEU A 68 10.91 -6.65 5.82
C LEU A 68 11.19 -6.31 4.35
N GLU A 69 11.59 -5.07 4.09
CA GLU A 69 11.94 -4.60 2.75
C GLU A 69 10.89 -4.94 1.69
N VAL A 70 9.64 -4.59 1.97
CA VAL A 70 8.52 -4.84 1.06
C VAL A 70 8.75 -4.09 -0.25
N ASP A 71 8.83 -4.81 -1.37
CA ASP A 71 9.25 -4.24 -2.66
C ASP A 71 8.23 -3.32 -3.31
N ASN A 72 6.96 -3.69 -3.22
CA ASN A 72 5.86 -2.91 -3.82
C ASN A 72 4.81 -2.70 -2.74
N PRO A 73 5.02 -1.74 -1.82
CA PRO A 73 4.17 -1.61 -0.65
C PRO A 73 2.70 -1.34 -0.96
N ILE A 74 2.39 -0.52 -1.96
CA ILE A 74 0.98 -0.26 -2.31
C ILE A 74 0.34 -1.53 -2.85
N THR A 75 1.00 -2.20 -3.79
CA THR A 75 0.51 -3.45 -4.38
C THR A 75 0.34 -4.53 -3.31
N ALA A 76 1.29 -4.65 -2.39
CA ALA A 76 1.24 -5.65 -1.32
C ALA A 76 0.00 -5.45 -0.44
N VAL A 77 -0.28 -4.21 -0.03
CA VAL A 77 -1.46 -3.91 0.78
C VAL A 77 -2.74 -4.14 -0.02
N TYR A 78 -2.74 -3.70 -1.28
CA TYR A 78 -3.88 -3.85 -2.17
C TYR A 78 -4.27 -5.33 -2.36
N GLU A 79 -3.29 -6.17 -2.68
CA GLU A 79 -3.52 -7.59 -2.89
C GLU A 79 -3.97 -8.29 -1.61
N TYR A 80 -3.37 -7.94 -0.49
CA TYR A 80 -3.73 -8.54 0.80
C TYR A 80 -5.14 -8.15 1.21
N GLU A 81 -5.54 -6.90 1.01
CA GLU A 81 -6.88 -6.45 1.33
C GLU A 81 -7.94 -7.11 0.46
N ILE A 82 -7.68 -7.29 -0.84
CA ILE A 82 -8.61 -7.99 -1.74
C ILE A 82 -8.83 -9.42 -1.29
N GLU A 83 -7.79 -10.07 -0.81
CA GLU A 83 -7.85 -11.46 -0.38
C GLU A 83 -8.70 -11.63 0.89
N TYR A 84 -8.69 -10.64 1.77
CA TYR A 84 -9.31 -10.76 3.09
C TYR A 84 -10.62 -10.02 3.24
N ASP A 85 -10.95 -9.11 2.36
CA ASP A 85 -12.08 -8.22 2.60
C ASP A 85 -13.09 -8.22 1.48
N GLU A 86 -14.36 -8.31 1.87
CA GLU A 86 -15.44 -7.99 0.96
C GLU A 86 -15.34 -6.49 0.61
N PRO A 87 -15.83 -6.09 -0.57
CA PRO A 87 -15.72 -4.70 -1.02
C PRO A 87 -16.48 -3.77 -0.08
N GLN A 88 -15.82 -3.34 0.97
CA GLN A 88 -16.34 -2.35 1.89
C GLN A 88 -15.43 -1.13 1.87
N TRP A 89 -15.92 -0.06 2.49
CA TRP A 89 -15.22 1.21 2.51
C TRP A 89 -13.81 1.05 3.11
N THR A 90 -12.80 1.38 2.32
CA THR A 90 -11.41 1.33 2.75
C THR A 90 -11.13 2.52 3.66
N THR A 91 -11.20 2.31 4.97
CA THR A 91 -10.85 3.34 5.96
C THR A 91 -9.43 3.13 6.45
N TRP A 92 -8.83 4.18 7.01
CA TRP A 92 -7.48 4.07 7.56
C TRP A 92 -7.42 3.08 8.74
N ASP A 93 -8.48 3.00 9.54
CA ASP A 93 -8.55 2.03 10.64
C ASP A 93 -8.53 0.59 10.11
N ASN A 94 -9.29 0.32 9.04
CA ASN A 94 -9.28 -0.98 8.40
C ASN A 94 -7.93 -1.29 7.78
N LEU A 95 -7.28 -0.30 7.17
CA LEU A 95 -5.95 -0.48 6.58
C LEU A 95 -4.89 -0.75 7.64
N ASP A 96 -5.01 -0.17 8.85
CA ASP A 96 -4.12 -0.51 9.96
C ASP A 96 -4.17 -2.01 10.27
N ASP A 97 -5.36 -2.57 10.32
CA ASP A 97 -5.54 -4.00 10.58
C ASP A 97 -5.00 -4.86 9.45
N VAL A 98 -5.27 -4.46 8.19
CA VAL A 98 -4.78 -5.15 7.00
C VAL A 98 -3.25 -5.18 6.99
N VAL A 99 -2.62 -4.05 7.24
CA VAL A 99 -1.15 -3.93 7.25
C VAL A 99 -0.55 -4.80 8.35
N ARG A 100 -1.15 -4.81 9.53
CA ARG A 100 -0.68 -5.63 10.65
C ARG A 100 -0.73 -7.11 10.30
N GLU A 101 -1.84 -7.57 9.71
CA GLU A 101 -1.99 -8.97 9.28
C GLU A 101 -1.04 -9.31 8.15
N MET A 102 -0.82 -8.38 7.22
CA MET A 102 0.14 -8.54 6.14
C MET A 102 1.55 -8.77 6.69
N PHE A 103 1.99 -7.96 7.63
CA PHE A 103 3.30 -8.12 8.26
C PHE A 103 3.43 -9.48 8.93
N ARG A 104 2.39 -9.91 9.64
CA ARG A 104 2.37 -11.22 10.29
C ARG A 104 2.51 -12.35 9.28
N ALA A 105 1.78 -12.25 8.17
CA ALA A 105 1.83 -13.26 7.11
C ALA A 105 3.22 -13.33 6.45
N ILE A 106 3.84 -12.19 6.18
CA ILE A 106 5.18 -12.14 5.59
C ILE A 106 6.21 -12.75 6.54
N LYS A 107 6.14 -12.43 7.83
CA LYS A 107 7.04 -13.00 8.83
C LYS A 107 6.89 -14.52 8.92
N ASN A 108 5.66 -15.03 8.83
CA ASN A 108 5.41 -16.46 8.89
C ASN A 108 5.94 -17.20 7.67
N GLN A 109 5.93 -16.56 6.49
CA GLN A 109 6.47 -17.14 5.27
C GLN A 109 7.99 -17.27 5.30
N ASN A 110 8.65 -16.39 6.06
CA ASN A 110 10.11 -16.35 6.14
C ASN A 110 10.70 -17.23 7.25
N ASN A 111 9.86 -17.95 7.97
CA ASN A 111 10.29 -18.87 9.04
C ASN A 111 10.29 -20.31 8.55
#